data_90fe6ba4cbba96a1cd05d9a0ec64817d
#
_entry.id   90fe6ba4cbba96a1cd05d9a0ec64817d
#
_cell.length_a   1.000
_cell.length_b   1.000
_cell.length_c   1.000
_cell.angle_alpha   90.00
_cell.angle_beta   90.00
_cell.angle_gamma   90.00
#
_symmetry.space_group_name_H-M   'P 1'
#
loop_
_entity.id
_entity.type
_entity.pdbx_description
1 polymer ?
#
loop_
_entity_poly.entity_id
_entity_poly.type
_entity_poly.pdbx_seq_one_letter_code
_entity_poly.pdbx_strand_id
1 'polypeptide(L)'
;VEGIFAYWRWILVVLTQLVFYGLPWFEWGTRQAVLFDLASRRFYIFGLVLYPQDFIYLTGLLVISALALFLFTAVAGRLWCGYACPQTVYSEIFLWIERKVEGDRSARMRLDDADFSLEKLVKKWYKHIIWIFLSIWTGFTFVGYFTPIRELAMEFFLTQMSSWELFWVFFYAFATYGNAGFMREQVCKYMCPYARFQSAMFDNDTLIVTYDAERGEPRGPRSKKAEVGGLNLGACVDCTLCVQVCPTGIDIRDGLQYECIGCGACADVCDTVMDKMGYARGLVRYSTQNAMDNKWTPAQIWQRLMRPRIQIYTMILVAVTVGLLVSLSLRTPFKVDVVRDRSTLSRITEYGTLENVYRLQIMNAAENAQTYRLSVKGLPGLKITTDTEVMVDPAQARWIVLRADVPYGSVEGGSHKIMFEIQALGTDEFVVEKSVFIVPR
;
A
#
# COMPACT_ATOMS: atom_id res chain seq x y z
N VAL A 1 -7.11 -22.00 16.08
CA VAL A 1 -5.79 -21.87 16.72
C VAL A 1 -5.87 -20.72 17.69
N GLU A 2 -5.46 -20.95 18.94
CA GLU A 2 -5.33 -19.94 19.98
C GLU A 2 -3.87 -19.92 20.41
N GLY A 3 -3.28 -18.73 20.52
CA GLY A 3 -1.89 -18.56 20.89
C GLY A 3 -1.40 -17.15 20.65
N ILE A 4 -0.15 -16.87 20.97
CA ILE A 4 0.44 -15.53 20.90
C ILE A 4 0.53 -15.02 19.46
N PHE A 5 0.83 -15.89 18.51
CA PHE A 5 0.95 -15.50 17.11
C PHE A 5 -0.42 -15.28 16.46
N ALA A 6 -1.42 -16.08 16.82
CA ALA A 6 -2.82 -15.85 16.43
C ALA A 6 -3.34 -14.52 16.96
N TYR A 7 -3.02 -14.16 18.22
CA TYR A 7 -3.41 -12.88 18.81
C TYR A 7 -2.82 -11.68 18.04
N TRP A 8 -1.51 -11.69 17.76
CA TRP A 8 -0.87 -10.64 16.97
C TRP A 8 -1.41 -10.53 15.54
N ARG A 9 -1.72 -11.67 14.90
CA ARG A 9 -2.38 -11.64 13.58
C ARG A 9 -3.71 -10.91 13.65
N TRP A 10 -4.56 -11.24 14.62
CA TRP A 10 -5.85 -10.58 14.75
C TRP A 10 -5.74 -9.08 15.07
N ILE A 11 -4.78 -8.66 15.89
CA ILE A 11 -4.51 -7.23 16.11
C ILE A 11 -4.20 -6.54 14.77
N LEU A 12 -3.31 -7.12 13.96
CA LEU A 12 -2.93 -6.53 12.67
C LEU A 12 -4.07 -6.60 11.66
N VAL A 13 -4.86 -7.67 11.63
CA VAL A 13 -6.09 -7.75 10.84
C VAL A 13 -7.02 -6.59 11.19
N VAL A 14 -7.34 -6.40 12.46
CA VAL A 14 -8.24 -5.32 12.90
C VAL A 14 -7.66 -3.95 12.57
N LEU A 15 -6.38 -3.71 12.87
CA LEU A 15 -5.73 -2.43 12.62
C LEU A 15 -5.73 -2.07 11.12
N THR A 16 -5.31 -3.00 10.26
CA THR A 16 -5.27 -2.76 8.81
C THR A 16 -6.67 -2.55 8.22
N GLN A 17 -7.67 -3.27 8.72
CA GLN A 17 -9.06 -3.10 8.27
C GLN A 17 -9.67 -1.80 8.78
N LEU A 18 -9.39 -1.38 10.02
CA LEU A 18 -9.83 -0.08 10.52
C LEU A 18 -9.25 1.07 9.70
N VAL A 19 -7.96 0.99 9.33
CA VAL A 19 -7.34 1.98 8.46
C VAL A 19 -7.99 1.94 7.06
N PHE A 20 -8.09 0.77 6.45
CA PHE A 20 -8.62 0.64 5.10
C PHE A 20 -10.08 1.07 4.97
N TYR A 21 -10.96 0.59 5.84
CA TYR A 21 -12.39 0.94 5.77
C TYR A 21 -12.70 2.30 6.39
N GLY A 22 -11.90 2.76 7.36
CA GLY A 22 -12.19 4.00 8.08
C GLY A 22 -11.66 5.24 7.38
N LEU A 23 -10.46 5.18 6.81
CA LEU A 23 -9.75 6.35 6.31
C LEU A 23 -10.53 7.18 5.26
N PRO A 24 -11.28 6.59 4.31
CA PRO A 24 -12.07 7.37 3.35
C PRO A 24 -13.20 8.19 3.98
N TRP A 25 -13.67 7.81 5.18
CA TRP A 25 -14.75 8.51 5.88
C TRP A 25 -14.29 9.72 6.68
N PHE A 26 -12.94 9.88 6.89
CA PHE A 26 -12.40 11.05 7.55
C PHE A 26 -12.39 12.25 6.61
N GLU A 27 -12.72 13.41 7.18
CA GLU A 27 -12.69 14.70 6.50
C GLU A 27 -11.49 15.53 6.94
N TRP A 28 -10.95 16.29 6.01
CA TRP A 28 -9.92 17.28 6.22
C TRP A 28 -10.40 18.61 5.63
N GLY A 29 -10.79 19.55 6.49
CA GLY A 29 -11.45 20.78 6.05
C GLY A 29 -12.81 20.48 5.39
N THR A 30 -12.94 20.82 4.12
CA THR A 30 -14.19 20.66 3.35
C THR A 30 -14.18 19.42 2.43
N ARG A 31 -13.17 18.58 2.51
CA ARG A 31 -12.97 17.44 1.61
C ARG A 31 -12.58 16.16 2.35
N GLN A 32 -12.63 15.05 1.66
CA GLN A 32 -12.14 13.76 2.16
C GLN A 32 -10.63 13.85 2.46
N ALA A 33 -10.20 13.30 3.60
CA ALA A 33 -8.82 13.38 4.06
C ALA A 33 -7.83 12.64 3.15
N VAL A 34 -8.24 11.51 2.59
CA VAL A 34 -7.46 10.77 1.59
C VAL A 34 -8.33 10.52 0.38
N LEU A 35 -7.99 11.15 -0.73
CA LEU A 35 -8.73 11.06 -1.99
C LEU A 35 -7.77 11.17 -3.17
N PHE A 36 -7.82 10.21 -4.08
CA PHE A 36 -7.07 10.19 -5.34
C PHE A 36 -8.01 10.58 -6.48
N ASP A 37 -8.32 11.86 -6.60
CA ASP A 37 -9.22 12.38 -7.64
C ASP A 37 -8.53 12.34 -9.01
N LEU A 38 -8.85 11.32 -9.78
CA LEU A 38 -8.30 11.11 -11.11
C LEU A 38 -8.88 12.08 -12.15
N ALA A 39 -10.13 12.51 -11.96
CA ALA A 39 -10.81 13.43 -12.89
C ALA A 39 -10.18 14.82 -12.83
N SER A 40 -9.97 15.36 -11.63
CA SER A 40 -9.29 16.65 -11.45
C SER A 40 -7.77 16.51 -11.40
N ARG A 41 -7.23 15.29 -11.46
CA ARG A 41 -5.79 14.99 -11.38
C ARG A 41 -5.14 15.53 -10.12
N ARG A 42 -5.77 15.33 -8.97
CA ARG A 42 -5.31 15.79 -7.67
C ARG A 42 -5.32 14.62 -6.69
N PHE A 43 -4.27 14.55 -5.89
CA PHE A 43 -4.13 13.52 -4.88
C PHE A 43 -4.06 14.19 -3.52
N TYR A 44 -5.04 13.92 -2.68
CA TYR A 44 -5.16 14.49 -1.36
C TYR A 44 -4.74 13.47 -0.32
N ILE A 45 -3.82 13.83 0.55
CA ILE A 45 -3.38 13.04 1.69
C ILE A 45 -3.34 13.99 2.89
N PHE A 46 -4.40 14.05 3.66
CA PHE A 46 -4.62 15.06 4.71
C PHE A 46 -4.42 16.49 4.16
N GLY A 47 -3.57 17.30 4.77
CA GLY A 47 -3.24 18.64 4.29
C GLY A 47 -2.31 18.71 3.08
N LEU A 48 -1.88 17.56 2.54
CA LEU A 48 -0.98 17.52 1.39
C LEU A 48 -1.80 17.39 0.10
N VAL A 49 -1.66 18.37 -0.80
CA VAL A 49 -2.26 18.36 -2.15
C VAL A 49 -1.15 18.11 -3.16
N LEU A 50 -1.21 16.99 -3.87
CA LEU A 50 -0.24 16.60 -4.89
C LEU A 50 -0.87 16.71 -6.28
N TYR A 51 -0.11 17.26 -7.21
CA TYR A 51 -0.45 17.36 -8.62
C TYR A 51 0.35 16.34 -9.46
N PRO A 52 0.02 16.09 -10.73
CA PRO A 52 0.79 15.17 -11.58
C PRO A 52 2.28 15.49 -11.67
N GLN A 53 2.66 16.78 -11.54
CA GLN A 53 4.05 17.23 -11.53
C GLN A 53 4.81 16.75 -10.28
N ASP A 54 4.10 16.32 -9.24
CA ASP A 54 4.63 15.76 -8.01
C ASP A 54 4.85 14.24 -8.05
N PHE A 55 4.80 13.64 -9.25
CA PHE A 55 4.97 12.18 -9.43
C PHE A 55 6.26 11.62 -8.82
N ILE A 56 7.28 12.47 -8.67
CA ILE A 56 8.53 12.10 -8.00
C ILE A 56 8.31 11.64 -6.55
N TYR A 57 7.35 12.22 -5.83
CA TYR A 57 7.02 11.80 -4.46
C TYR A 57 6.35 10.43 -4.42
N LEU A 58 5.48 10.12 -5.39
CA LEU A 58 4.91 8.79 -5.54
C LEU A 58 6.01 7.76 -5.85
N THR A 59 6.92 8.09 -6.78
CA THR A 59 8.06 7.23 -7.10
C THR A 59 8.93 6.98 -5.86
N GLY A 60 9.24 8.03 -5.09
CA GLY A 60 9.98 7.93 -3.83
C GLY A 60 9.27 7.03 -2.81
N LEU A 61 7.95 7.16 -2.67
CA LEU A 61 7.15 6.33 -1.78
C LEU A 61 7.18 4.85 -2.20
N LEU A 62 7.08 4.56 -3.51
CA LEU A 62 7.18 3.19 -4.03
C LEU A 62 8.56 2.59 -3.79
N VAL A 63 9.62 3.37 -3.98
CA VAL A 63 11.01 2.94 -3.69
C VAL A 63 11.18 2.65 -2.20
N ILE A 64 10.70 3.53 -1.31
CA ILE A 64 10.71 3.31 0.15
C ILE A 64 9.96 2.04 0.51
N SER A 65 8.77 1.84 -0.07
CA SER A 65 7.96 0.64 0.20
C SER A 65 8.68 -0.63 -0.24
N ALA A 66 9.32 -0.64 -1.40
CA ALA A 66 10.12 -1.76 -1.89
C ALA A 66 11.34 -2.03 -0.99
N LEU A 67 12.10 -1.00 -0.62
CA LEU A 67 13.26 -1.11 0.27
C LEU A 67 12.85 -1.59 1.67
N ALA A 68 11.74 -1.07 2.21
CA ALA A 68 11.20 -1.50 3.49
C ALA A 68 10.81 -2.99 3.45
N LEU A 69 10.17 -3.43 2.37
CA LEU A 69 9.79 -4.81 2.17
C LEU A 69 11.02 -5.74 2.06
N PHE A 70 12.09 -5.30 1.36
CA PHE A 70 13.35 -6.03 1.29
C PHE A 70 14.07 -6.11 2.63
N LEU A 71 14.13 -5.01 3.37
CA LEU A 71 14.70 -4.98 4.72
C LEU A 71 13.94 -5.95 5.62
N PHE A 72 12.60 -5.88 5.60
CA PHE A 72 11.76 -6.74 6.41
C PHE A 72 11.94 -8.22 6.08
N THR A 73 12.07 -8.56 4.79
CA THR A 73 12.33 -9.92 4.34
C THR A 73 13.71 -10.43 4.78
N ALA A 74 14.73 -9.59 4.70
CA ALA A 74 16.08 -9.96 5.15
C ALA A 74 16.14 -10.21 6.67
N VAL A 75 15.34 -9.50 7.47
CA VAL A 75 15.25 -9.64 8.93
C VAL A 75 14.37 -10.82 9.34
N ALA A 76 13.13 -10.84 8.87
CA ALA A 76 12.05 -11.67 9.38
C ALA A 76 11.34 -12.50 8.30
N GLY A 77 12.01 -12.76 7.20
CA GLY A 77 11.49 -13.61 6.14
C GLY A 77 10.13 -13.16 5.63
N ARG A 78 9.15 -14.04 5.70
CA ARG A 78 7.78 -13.80 5.22
C ARG A 78 6.80 -13.31 6.27
N LEU A 79 7.27 -12.70 7.34
CA LEU A 79 6.39 -12.24 8.42
C LEU A 79 5.30 -11.29 7.91
N TRP A 80 5.63 -10.37 6.97
CA TRP A 80 4.63 -9.52 6.32
C TRP A 80 3.50 -10.32 5.67
N CYS A 81 3.85 -11.40 4.94
CA CYS A 81 2.86 -12.26 4.27
C CYS A 81 1.93 -12.95 5.26
N GLY A 82 2.43 -13.33 6.44
CA GLY A 82 1.64 -14.00 7.46
C GLY A 82 0.73 -13.10 8.29
N TYR A 83 0.99 -11.78 8.34
CA TYR A 83 0.34 -10.87 9.30
C TYR A 83 -0.39 -9.68 8.69
N ALA A 84 0.15 -9.08 7.63
CA ALA A 84 -0.35 -7.80 7.10
C ALA A 84 -0.67 -7.81 5.60
N CYS A 85 -0.29 -8.86 4.88
CA CYS A 85 -0.62 -8.99 3.45
C CYS A 85 -2.14 -9.03 3.26
N PRO A 86 -2.72 -8.22 2.36
CA PRO A 86 -4.17 -8.20 2.12
C PRO A 86 -4.76 -9.59 1.84
N GLN A 87 -4.07 -10.43 1.05
CA GLN A 87 -4.52 -11.80 0.77
C GLN A 87 -4.70 -12.62 2.05
N THR A 88 -3.72 -12.56 2.96
CA THR A 88 -3.79 -13.31 4.24
C THR A 88 -4.85 -12.74 5.16
N VAL A 89 -4.94 -11.41 5.24
CA VAL A 89 -5.93 -10.70 6.07
C VAL A 89 -7.35 -11.08 5.65
N TYR A 90 -7.70 -10.99 4.37
CA TYR A 90 -9.03 -11.36 3.88
C TYR A 90 -9.29 -12.86 3.99
N SER A 91 -8.30 -13.71 3.71
CA SER A 91 -8.44 -15.16 3.89
C SER A 91 -8.73 -15.52 5.35
N GLU A 92 -8.06 -14.87 6.31
CA GLU A 92 -8.30 -15.10 7.75
C GLU A 92 -9.72 -14.67 8.17
N ILE A 93 -10.21 -13.53 7.67
CA ILE A 93 -11.58 -13.05 7.92
C ILE A 93 -12.60 -14.03 7.34
N PHE A 94 -12.40 -14.49 6.10
CA PHE A 94 -13.28 -15.46 5.43
C PHE A 94 -13.30 -16.79 6.16
N LEU A 95 -12.15 -17.29 6.60
CA LEU A 95 -12.05 -18.49 7.43
C LEU A 95 -12.70 -18.33 8.81
N TRP A 96 -12.63 -17.13 9.39
CA TRP A 96 -13.32 -16.83 10.63
C TRP A 96 -14.85 -16.87 10.46
N ILE A 97 -15.38 -16.29 9.39
CA ILE A 97 -16.82 -16.37 9.02
C ILE A 97 -17.22 -17.83 8.83
N GLU A 98 -16.44 -18.61 8.06
CA GLU A 98 -16.66 -20.03 7.86
C GLU A 98 -16.78 -20.80 9.18
N ARG A 99 -15.83 -20.56 10.09
CA ARG A 99 -15.81 -21.19 11.41
C ARG A 99 -17.05 -20.80 12.24
N LYS A 100 -17.51 -19.58 12.14
CA LYS A 100 -18.71 -19.12 12.87
C LYS A 100 -20.00 -19.70 12.31
N VAL A 101 -20.11 -19.92 10.99
CA VAL A 101 -21.31 -20.39 10.32
C VAL A 101 -21.37 -21.91 10.24
N GLU A 102 -20.28 -22.55 9.83
CA GLU A 102 -20.22 -23.99 9.56
C GLU A 102 -19.55 -24.78 10.70
N GLY A 103 -18.90 -24.09 11.65
CA GLY A 103 -18.19 -24.69 12.76
C GLY A 103 -16.70 -24.96 12.49
N ASP A 104 -16.07 -25.72 13.38
CA ASP A 104 -14.66 -26.10 13.28
C ASP A 104 -14.38 -27.01 12.07
N ARG A 105 -13.10 -27.20 11.75
CA ARG A 105 -12.66 -28.03 10.62
C ARG A 105 -13.36 -29.38 10.57
N SER A 106 -13.44 -30.08 11.70
CA SER A 106 -14.12 -31.40 11.78
C SER A 106 -15.63 -31.30 11.53
N ALA A 107 -16.28 -30.21 12.00
CA ALA A 107 -17.70 -29.98 11.74
C ALA A 107 -17.95 -29.65 10.26
N ARG A 108 -17.08 -28.86 9.65
CA ARG A 108 -17.15 -28.53 8.20
C ARG A 108 -16.98 -29.77 7.33
N MET A 109 -16.00 -30.64 7.64
CA MET A 109 -15.79 -31.90 6.90
C MET A 109 -17.04 -32.77 6.99
N ARG A 110 -17.61 -32.96 8.18
CA ARG A 110 -18.87 -33.72 8.35
C ARG A 110 -20.05 -33.08 7.60
N LEU A 111 -20.11 -31.74 7.59
CA LEU A 111 -21.14 -31.01 6.83
C LEU A 111 -20.97 -31.21 5.32
N ASP A 112 -19.74 -31.24 4.84
CA ASP A 112 -19.43 -31.43 3.41
C ASP A 112 -19.74 -32.86 2.96
N ASP A 113 -19.43 -33.85 3.79
CA ASP A 113 -19.68 -35.29 3.54
C ASP A 113 -21.15 -35.67 3.75
N ALA A 114 -21.95 -34.87 4.49
CA ALA A 114 -23.35 -35.15 4.73
C ALA A 114 -24.20 -35.07 3.44
N ASP A 115 -25.24 -35.87 3.38
CA ASP A 115 -26.23 -35.81 2.33
C ASP A 115 -26.92 -34.41 2.24
N PHE A 116 -27.59 -34.15 1.13
CA PHE A 116 -28.27 -32.88 0.93
C PHE A 116 -29.36 -32.69 2.01
N SER A 117 -29.22 -31.63 2.78
CA SER A 117 -30.19 -31.26 3.84
C SER A 117 -30.44 -29.76 3.82
N LEU A 118 -31.61 -29.35 4.35
CA LEU A 118 -31.94 -27.94 4.46
C LEU A 118 -30.93 -27.20 5.35
N GLU A 119 -30.44 -27.81 6.41
CA GLU A 119 -29.40 -27.25 7.29
C GLU A 119 -28.10 -26.98 6.53
N LYS A 120 -27.65 -27.95 5.73
CA LYS A 120 -26.44 -27.80 4.88
C LYS A 120 -26.62 -26.65 3.90
N LEU A 121 -27.76 -26.58 3.24
CA LEU A 121 -28.09 -25.53 2.28
C LEU A 121 -28.05 -24.14 2.96
N VAL A 122 -28.78 -23.98 4.07
CA VAL A 122 -28.88 -22.71 4.79
C VAL A 122 -27.51 -22.23 5.28
N LYS A 123 -26.70 -23.12 5.88
CA LYS A 123 -25.32 -22.75 6.34
C LYS A 123 -24.44 -22.33 5.17
N LYS A 124 -24.46 -23.05 4.05
CA LYS A 124 -23.66 -22.70 2.87
C LYS A 124 -24.10 -21.36 2.27
N TRP A 125 -25.42 -21.15 2.08
CA TRP A 125 -25.94 -19.88 1.57
C TRP A 125 -25.60 -18.70 2.49
N TYR A 126 -25.81 -18.86 3.80
CA TYR A 126 -25.52 -17.80 4.77
C TYR A 126 -24.05 -17.39 4.77
N LYS A 127 -23.12 -18.36 4.69
CA LYS A 127 -21.70 -18.09 4.52
C LYS A 127 -21.43 -17.25 3.28
N HIS A 128 -21.97 -17.67 2.12
CA HIS A 128 -21.73 -16.95 0.87
C HIS A 128 -22.36 -15.56 0.84
N ILE A 129 -23.52 -15.38 1.44
CA ILE A 129 -24.13 -14.04 1.58
C ILE A 129 -23.19 -13.09 2.35
N ILE A 130 -22.66 -13.53 3.49
CA ILE A 130 -21.72 -12.70 4.28
C ILE A 130 -20.43 -12.42 3.49
N TRP A 131 -19.89 -13.41 2.79
CA TRP A 131 -18.71 -13.23 1.95
C TRP A 131 -18.95 -12.24 0.81
N ILE A 132 -20.08 -12.33 0.12
CA ILE A 132 -20.46 -11.41 -0.96
C ILE A 132 -20.64 -10.00 -0.41
N PHE A 133 -21.35 -9.85 0.71
CA PHE A 133 -21.53 -8.54 1.35
C PHE A 133 -20.19 -7.90 1.71
N LEU A 134 -19.29 -8.64 2.37
CA LEU A 134 -17.95 -8.13 2.72
C LEU A 134 -17.14 -7.80 1.46
N SER A 135 -17.24 -8.60 0.41
CA SER A 135 -16.55 -8.36 -0.85
C SER A 135 -17.03 -7.10 -1.55
N ILE A 136 -18.35 -6.88 -1.60
CA ILE A 136 -18.94 -5.66 -2.16
C ILE A 136 -18.52 -4.45 -1.32
N TRP A 137 -18.57 -4.55 0.01
CA TRP A 137 -18.11 -3.50 0.91
C TRP A 137 -16.63 -3.16 0.70
N THR A 138 -15.79 -4.16 0.45
CA THR A 138 -14.37 -3.97 0.12
C THR A 138 -14.21 -3.23 -1.21
N GLY A 139 -14.91 -3.66 -2.26
CA GLY A 139 -14.88 -3.00 -3.57
C GLY A 139 -15.40 -1.56 -3.51
N PHE A 140 -16.50 -1.34 -2.80
CA PHE A 140 -17.06 -0.01 -2.56
C PHE A 140 -16.06 0.91 -1.84
N THR A 141 -15.45 0.43 -0.75
CA THR A 141 -14.44 1.20 0.00
C THR A 141 -13.22 1.52 -0.86
N PHE A 142 -12.77 0.57 -1.69
CA PHE A 142 -11.64 0.80 -2.58
C PHE A 142 -11.95 1.93 -3.58
N VAL A 143 -13.12 1.90 -4.22
CA VAL A 143 -13.57 2.98 -5.12
C VAL A 143 -13.72 4.30 -4.38
N GLY A 144 -14.12 4.27 -3.10
CA GLY A 144 -14.21 5.42 -2.22
C GLY A 144 -12.89 6.15 -1.93
N TYR A 145 -11.75 5.58 -2.30
CA TYR A 145 -10.47 6.31 -2.33
C TYR A 145 -10.28 7.16 -3.60
N PHE A 146 -11.08 6.93 -4.65
CA PHE A 146 -10.98 7.62 -5.94
C PHE A 146 -12.16 8.53 -6.23
N THR A 147 -13.33 8.21 -5.69
CA THR A 147 -14.53 9.05 -5.69
C THR A 147 -14.88 9.38 -4.24
N PRO A 148 -15.28 10.61 -3.89
CA PRO A 148 -15.64 10.93 -2.51
C PRO A 148 -16.67 9.95 -1.96
N ILE A 149 -16.31 9.23 -0.88
CA ILE A 149 -17.08 8.05 -0.41
C ILE A 149 -18.51 8.40 0.00
N ARG A 150 -18.77 9.63 0.44
CA ARG A 150 -20.10 10.08 0.83
C ARG A 150 -21.00 10.32 -0.39
N GLU A 151 -20.44 10.88 -1.46
CA GLU A 151 -21.11 11.06 -2.74
C GLU A 151 -21.40 9.68 -3.35
N LEU A 152 -20.36 8.82 -3.41
CA LEU A 152 -20.49 7.45 -3.87
C LEU A 152 -21.57 6.66 -3.10
N ALA A 153 -21.68 6.87 -1.78
CA ALA A 153 -22.70 6.24 -0.96
C ALA A 153 -24.12 6.72 -1.34
N MET A 154 -24.30 8.04 -1.54
CA MET A 154 -25.59 8.59 -1.98
C MET A 154 -25.96 8.07 -3.37
N GLU A 155 -25.03 8.07 -4.32
CA GLU A 155 -25.23 7.58 -5.67
C GLU A 155 -25.57 6.08 -5.69
N PHE A 156 -24.94 5.29 -4.81
CA PHE A 156 -25.27 3.88 -4.64
C PHE A 156 -26.70 3.66 -4.21
N PHE A 157 -27.19 4.39 -3.20
CA PHE A 157 -28.58 4.28 -2.72
C PHE A 157 -29.61 4.84 -3.71
N LEU A 158 -29.23 5.85 -4.49
CA LEU A 158 -30.07 6.45 -5.52
C LEU A 158 -29.99 5.74 -6.88
N THR A 159 -29.17 4.70 -6.98
CA THR A 159 -28.90 3.98 -8.26
C THR A 159 -28.37 4.89 -9.37
N GLN A 160 -27.59 5.90 -9.02
CA GLN A 160 -27.06 6.91 -9.93
C GLN A 160 -25.54 6.79 -10.17
N MET A 161 -24.92 5.72 -9.66
CA MET A 161 -23.50 5.47 -9.88
C MET A 161 -23.14 5.43 -11.36
N SER A 162 -21.98 5.97 -11.71
CA SER A 162 -21.47 5.86 -13.07
C SER A 162 -21.15 4.40 -13.42
N SER A 163 -21.19 4.06 -14.71
CA SER A 163 -20.86 2.70 -15.18
C SER A 163 -19.44 2.28 -14.81
N TRP A 164 -18.49 3.24 -14.73
CA TRP A 164 -17.11 2.96 -14.34
C TRP A 164 -16.96 2.67 -12.84
N GLU A 165 -17.65 3.43 -11.98
CA GLU A 165 -17.65 3.17 -10.53
C GLU A 165 -18.27 1.81 -10.23
N LEU A 166 -19.42 1.51 -10.84
CA LEU A 166 -20.07 0.22 -10.69
C LEU A 166 -19.17 -0.93 -11.16
N PHE A 167 -18.53 -0.77 -12.33
CA PHE A 167 -17.57 -1.76 -12.84
C PHE A 167 -16.45 -2.03 -11.83
N TRP A 168 -15.81 -1.00 -11.28
CA TRP A 168 -14.70 -1.18 -10.37
C TRP A 168 -15.13 -1.74 -9.01
N VAL A 169 -16.28 -1.33 -8.48
CA VAL A 169 -16.83 -1.92 -7.25
C VAL A 169 -17.02 -3.44 -7.42
N PHE A 170 -17.65 -3.88 -8.49
CA PHE A 170 -17.85 -5.30 -8.74
C PHE A 170 -16.56 -6.04 -9.11
N PHE A 171 -15.66 -5.42 -9.82
CA PHE A 171 -14.36 -6.01 -10.14
C PHE A 171 -13.56 -6.35 -8.86
N TYR A 172 -13.43 -5.39 -7.94
CA TYR A 172 -12.74 -5.62 -6.67
C TYR A 172 -13.52 -6.53 -5.73
N ALA A 173 -14.85 -6.47 -5.75
CA ALA A 173 -15.69 -7.41 -5.01
C ALA A 173 -15.48 -8.85 -5.51
N PHE A 174 -15.50 -9.07 -6.82
CA PHE A 174 -15.25 -10.39 -7.42
C PHE A 174 -13.84 -10.88 -7.11
N ALA A 175 -12.83 -10.02 -7.24
CA ALA A 175 -11.45 -10.35 -6.91
C ALA A 175 -11.30 -10.74 -5.42
N THR A 176 -11.92 -10.00 -4.50
CA THR A 176 -11.90 -10.31 -3.07
C THR A 176 -12.59 -11.64 -2.79
N TYR A 177 -13.79 -11.83 -3.31
CA TYR A 177 -14.58 -13.06 -3.15
C TYR A 177 -13.84 -14.29 -3.71
N GLY A 178 -13.27 -14.19 -4.91
CA GLY A 178 -12.54 -15.27 -5.56
C GLY A 178 -11.23 -15.61 -4.84
N ASN A 179 -10.41 -14.59 -4.57
CA ASN A 179 -9.09 -14.79 -3.98
C ASN A 179 -9.17 -15.25 -2.52
N ALA A 180 -10.01 -14.65 -1.69
CA ALA A 180 -10.11 -14.99 -0.27
C ALA A 180 -11.01 -16.21 -0.01
N GLY A 181 -12.07 -16.38 -0.81
CA GLY A 181 -13.03 -17.48 -0.64
C GLY A 181 -12.54 -18.80 -1.20
N PHE A 182 -12.02 -18.79 -2.43
CA PHE A 182 -11.71 -20.02 -3.17
C PHE A 182 -10.23 -20.23 -3.41
N MET A 183 -9.50 -19.23 -3.89
CA MET A 183 -8.11 -19.39 -4.30
C MET A 183 -7.14 -19.42 -3.12
N ARG A 184 -7.42 -18.70 -2.05
CA ARG A 184 -6.68 -18.70 -0.78
C ARG A 184 -5.17 -18.86 -0.95
N GLU A 185 -4.64 -20.05 -0.58
CA GLU A 185 -3.23 -20.40 -0.69
C GLU A 185 -2.70 -20.45 -2.11
N GLN A 186 -3.55 -20.68 -3.10
CA GLN A 186 -3.14 -20.72 -4.52
C GLN A 186 -2.57 -19.38 -4.97
N VAL A 187 -3.15 -18.27 -4.47
CA VAL A 187 -2.61 -16.92 -4.73
C VAL A 187 -1.16 -16.81 -4.24
N CYS A 188 -0.89 -17.27 -3.01
CA CYS A 188 0.46 -17.20 -2.42
C CYS A 188 1.45 -18.15 -3.09
N LYS A 189 0.99 -19.34 -3.53
CA LYS A 189 1.85 -20.39 -4.12
C LYS A 189 2.18 -20.14 -5.59
N TYR A 190 1.20 -19.68 -6.38
CA TYR A 190 1.30 -19.69 -7.84
C TYR A 190 1.19 -18.32 -8.49
N MET A 191 0.38 -17.40 -7.91
CA MET A 191 0.10 -16.12 -8.54
C MET A 191 1.02 -15.00 -8.06
N CYS A 192 1.44 -15.03 -6.78
CA CYS A 192 2.23 -13.95 -6.20
C CYS A 192 3.70 -14.04 -6.60
N PRO A 193 4.24 -13.14 -7.44
CA PRO A 193 5.64 -13.18 -7.85
C PRO A 193 6.57 -12.88 -6.66
N TYR A 194 6.10 -12.09 -5.71
CA TYR A 194 6.87 -11.70 -4.53
C TYR A 194 7.27 -12.91 -3.66
N ALA A 195 6.43 -13.94 -3.60
CA ALA A 195 6.72 -15.15 -2.86
C ALA A 195 8.02 -15.85 -3.29
N ARG A 196 8.31 -15.84 -4.59
CA ARG A 196 9.55 -16.40 -5.15
C ARG A 196 10.75 -15.49 -4.93
N PHE A 197 10.58 -14.17 -5.07
CA PHE A 197 11.64 -13.21 -4.78
C PHE A 197 12.09 -13.28 -3.32
N GLN A 198 11.15 -13.36 -2.38
CA GLN A 198 11.49 -13.45 -0.97
C GLN A 198 12.35 -14.66 -0.63
N SER A 199 12.03 -15.84 -1.18
CA SER A 199 12.78 -17.06 -0.89
C SER A 199 14.25 -16.97 -1.32
N ALA A 200 14.53 -16.25 -2.41
CA ALA A 200 15.91 -16.00 -2.86
C ALA A 200 16.68 -15.00 -1.97
N MET A 201 15.98 -14.24 -1.13
CA MET A 201 16.58 -13.24 -0.23
C MET A 201 16.92 -13.78 1.15
N PHE A 202 16.45 -14.97 1.51
CA PHE A 202 16.74 -15.59 2.78
C PHE A 202 18.23 -15.96 2.89
N ASP A 203 18.74 -15.82 4.09
CA ASP A 203 20.04 -16.34 4.48
C ASP A 203 19.91 -17.10 5.82
N ASN A 204 20.99 -17.74 6.25
CA ASN A 204 20.99 -18.57 7.46
C ASN A 204 20.73 -17.78 8.75
N ASP A 205 20.79 -16.44 8.70
CA ASP A 205 20.47 -15.56 9.83
C ASP A 205 19.10 -14.88 9.69
N THR A 206 18.30 -15.23 8.67
CA THR A 206 16.93 -14.74 8.52
C THR A 206 16.01 -15.45 9.50
N LEU A 207 15.18 -14.69 10.21
CA LEU A 207 14.21 -15.23 11.15
C LEU A 207 13.06 -15.92 10.41
N ILE A 208 12.88 -17.20 10.64
CA ILE A 208 11.86 -18.05 9.99
C ILE A 208 11.19 -18.94 11.04
N VAL A 209 10.03 -19.49 10.70
CA VAL A 209 9.42 -20.56 11.53
C VAL A 209 10.18 -21.85 11.28
N THR A 210 10.69 -22.48 12.33
CA THR A 210 11.49 -23.70 12.28
C THR A 210 10.94 -24.77 13.21
N TYR A 211 11.17 -26.02 12.85
CA TYR A 211 10.98 -27.20 13.70
C TYR A 211 12.33 -27.62 14.27
N ASP A 212 12.37 -27.91 15.57
CA ASP A 212 13.55 -28.40 16.27
C ASP A 212 13.66 -29.92 16.10
N ALA A 213 14.33 -30.33 15.03
CA ALA A 213 14.46 -31.76 14.72
C ALA A 213 15.32 -32.51 15.73
N GLU A 214 16.37 -31.88 16.30
CA GLU A 214 17.23 -32.51 17.31
C GLU A 214 16.42 -32.88 18.56
N ARG A 215 15.49 -32.02 18.94
CA ARG A 215 14.61 -32.26 20.10
C ARG A 215 13.39 -33.11 19.73
N GLY A 216 12.89 -33.02 18.50
CA GLY A 216 11.63 -33.60 18.05
C GLY A 216 11.70 -35.01 17.52
N GLU A 217 12.83 -35.38 16.92
CA GLU A 217 13.03 -36.70 16.29
C GLU A 217 13.71 -37.73 17.29
N PRO A 218 13.48 -39.03 17.11
CA PRO A 218 12.48 -39.68 16.27
C PRO A 218 11.05 -39.39 16.76
N ARG A 219 10.17 -38.97 15.81
CA ARG A 219 8.76 -38.71 16.15
C ARG A 219 7.94 -40.00 16.20
N GLY A 220 6.91 -40.01 17.04
CA GLY A 220 6.02 -41.16 17.13
C GLY A 220 4.81 -40.92 18.05
N PRO A 221 3.66 -41.55 17.75
CA PRO A 221 2.44 -41.40 18.53
C PRO A 221 2.62 -42.03 19.92
N ARG A 222 2.15 -41.33 20.95
CA ARG A 222 2.18 -41.79 22.35
C ARG A 222 1.15 -41.14 23.21
N SER A 223 0.78 -41.80 24.28
CA SER A 223 -0.10 -41.24 25.31
C SER A 223 0.67 -40.35 26.28
N LYS A 224 -0.04 -39.47 26.98
CA LYS A 224 0.53 -38.60 28.03
C LYS A 224 1.20 -39.39 29.17
N LYS A 225 0.74 -40.63 29.42
CA LYS A 225 1.23 -41.51 30.49
C LYS A 225 2.45 -42.36 30.11
N ALA A 226 2.89 -42.30 28.86
CA ALA A 226 4.03 -43.09 28.40
C ALA A 226 5.34 -42.51 28.95
N GLU A 227 6.19 -43.34 29.53
CA GLU A 227 7.53 -42.96 29.96
C GLU A 227 8.43 -42.73 28.74
N VAL A 228 8.84 -41.47 28.53
CA VAL A 228 9.63 -41.05 27.40
C VAL A 228 10.99 -41.71 27.36
N GLY A 229 11.61 -41.98 28.50
CA GLY A 229 12.94 -42.56 28.61
C GLY A 229 13.06 -44.02 28.09
N GLY A 230 11.94 -44.75 28.05
CA GLY A 230 11.92 -46.15 27.58
C GLY A 230 11.64 -46.31 26.07
N LEU A 231 11.12 -45.27 25.42
CA LEU A 231 10.66 -45.37 24.03
C LEU A 231 11.66 -44.82 23.00
N ASN A 232 12.77 -44.27 23.45
CA ASN A 232 13.79 -43.61 22.57
C ASN A 232 13.17 -42.66 21.50
N LEU A 233 12.11 -41.92 21.89
CA LEU A 233 11.38 -40.99 21.03
C LEU A 233 11.68 -39.53 21.41
N GLY A 234 11.74 -38.66 20.42
CA GLY A 234 11.88 -37.21 20.60
C GLY A 234 10.59 -36.56 21.15
N ALA A 235 10.55 -35.23 21.28
CA ALA A 235 9.40 -34.51 21.80
C ALA A 235 8.17 -34.45 20.90
N CYS A 236 8.32 -34.74 19.62
CA CYS A 236 7.21 -34.72 18.64
C CYS A 236 6.33 -35.97 18.81
N VAL A 237 5.04 -35.78 19.08
CA VAL A 237 4.04 -36.84 19.22
C VAL A 237 3.35 -37.24 17.91
N ASP A 238 3.83 -36.75 16.78
CA ASP A 238 3.31 -37.01 15.44
C ASP A 238 1.78 -36.77 15.28
N CYS A 239 1.26 -35.74 15.96
CA CYS A 239 -0.17 -35.41 15.93
C CYS A 239 -0.64 -34.71 14.63
N THR A 240 0.25 -34.35 13.72
CA THR A 240 0.01 -33.66 12.44
C THR A 240 -0.75 -32.33 12.53
N LEU A 241 -1.04 -31.82 13.73
CA LEU A 241 -1.80 -30.58 13.87
C LEU A 241 -1.10 -29.35 13.26
N CYS A 242 0.24 -29.33 13.29
CA CYS A 242 1.02 -28.27 12.64
C CYS A 242 0.76 -28.18 11.13
N VAL A 243 0.54 -29.32 10.46
CA VAL A 243 0.17 -29.41 9.05
C VAL A 243 -1.29 -28.98 8.84
N GLN A 244 -2.19 -29.45 9.71
CA GLN A 244 -3.64 -29.21 9.59
C GLN A 244 -4.01 -27.74 9.77
N VAL A 245 -3.28 -26.97 10.59
CA VAL A 245 -3.52 -25.54 10.80
C VAL A 245 -2.79 -24.65 9.81
N CYS A 246 -1.89 -25.23 9.00
CA CYS A 246 -1.10 -24.47 8.05
C CYS A 246 -2.00 -23.92 6.93
N PRO A 247 -2.08 -22.59 6.74
CA PRO A 247 -2.92 -22.01 5.68
C PRO A 247 -2.42 -22.34 4.27
N THR A 248 -1.13 -22.73 4.12
CA THR A 248 -0.55 -23.15 2.84
C THR A 248 -0.39 -24.67 2.73
N GLY A 249 -0.76 -25.42 3.77
CA GLY A 249 -0.79 -26.89 3.77
C GLY A 249 0.58 -27.57 3.72
N ILE A 250 1.65 -26.88 4.20
CA ILE A 250 2.99 -27.46 4.27
C ILE A 250 3.21 -28.27 5.56
N ASP A 251 4.13 -29.19 5.54
CA ASP A 251 4.66 -29.83 6.74
C ASP A 251 5.95 -29.12 7.21
N ILE A 252 5.85 -28.33 8.27
CA ILE A 252 7.00 -27.59 8.80
C ILE A 252 8.10 -28.51 9.36
N ARG A 253 7.80 -29.79 9.62
CA ARG A 253 8.75 -30.77 10.14
C ARG A 253 9.76 -31.21 9.06
N ASP A 254 9.42 -31.03 7.79
CA ASP A 254 10.31 -31.32 6.66
C ASP A 254 11.25 -30.12 6.35
N GLY A 255 11.33 -29.14 7.26
CA GLY A 255 12.20 -27.99 7.16
C GLY A 255 11.56 -26.78 6.48
N LEU A 256 12.40 -25.81 6.10
CA LEU A 256 11.98 -24.59 5.42
C LEU A 256 11.47 -24.87 4.00
N GLN A 257 10.25 -24.44 3.72
CA GLN A 257 9.63 -24.51 2.40
C GLN A 257 9.28 -23.11 1.92
N TYR A 258 9.40 -22.88 0.60
CA TYR A 258 9.15 -21.56 0.01
C TYR A 258 7.67 -21.12 0.10
N GLU A 259 6.74 -22.06 0.32
CA GLU A 259 5.32 -21.78 0.52
C GLU A 259 5.00 -21.28 1.93
N CYS A 260 5.92 -21.43 2.89
CA CYS A 260 5.71 -20.94 4.24
C CYS A 260 5.55 -19.42 4.26
N ILE A 261 4.40 -18.93 4.74
CA ILE A 261 4.13 -17.48 4.86
C ILE A 261 4.58 -16.90 6.21
N GLY A 262 5.21 -17.68 7.07
CA GLY A 262 5.69 -17.21 8.37
C GLY A 262 4.58 -16.76 9.34
N CYS A 263 3.41 -17.39 9.34
CA CYS A 263 2.26 -16.95 10.15
C CYS A 263 2.28 -17.44 11.62
N GLY A 264 3.15 -18.41 11.97
CA GLY A 264 3.29 -18.93 13.32
C GLY A 264 2.14 -19.80 13.83
N ALA A 265 1.14 -20.14 13.02
CA ALA A 265 0.01 -20.97 13.44
C ALA A 265 0.43 -22.38 13.89
N CYS A 266 1.44 -22.94 13.24
CA CYS A 266 2.03 -24.24 13.62
C CYS A 266 2.77 -24.16 14.97
N ALA A 267 3.38 -23.03 15.31
CA ALA A 267 4.01 -22.83 16.62
C ALA A 267 2.96 -22.78 17.73
N ASP A 268 1.90 -21.97 17.58
CA ASP A 268 0.82 -21.87 18.54
C ASP A 268 0.15 -23.22 18.85
N VAL A 269 -0.18 -24.00 17.81
CA VAL A 269 -0.83 -25.29 18.00
C VAL A 269 0.13 -26.32 18.58
N CYS A 270 1.40 -26.29 18.19
CA CYS A 270 2.41 -27.18 18.74
C CYS A 270 2.62 -26.92 20.23
N ASP A 271 2.71 -25.66 20.66
CA ASP A 271 2.84 -25.28 22.05
C ASP A 271 1.63 -25.77 22.88
N THR A 272 0.41 -25.68 22.33
CA THR A 272 -0.79 -26.24 22.96
C THR A 272 -0.69 -27.76 23.17
N VAL A 273 -0.06 -28.49 22.23
CA VAL A 273 0.18 -29.93 22.34
C VAL A 273 1.28 -30.20 23.38
N MET A 274 2.36 -29.43 23.37
CA MET A 274 3.46 -29.56 24.33
C MET A 274 2.97 -29.37 25.76
N ASP A 275 2.12 -28.36 25.99
CA ASP A 275 1.50 -28.14 27.32
C ASP A 275 0.64 -29.34 27.76
N LYS A 276 -0.18 -29.89 26.84
CA LYS A 276 -1.00 -31.09 27.14
C LYS A 276 -0.16 -32.29 27.49
N MET A 277 0.99 -32.45 26.85
CA MET A 277 1.93 -33.54 27.09
C MET A 277 2.82 -33.32 28.33
N GLY A 278 2.91 -32.07 28.84
CA GLY A 278 3.84 -31.67 29.88
C GLY A 278 5.27 -31.47 29.42
N TYR A 279 5.46 -31.20 28.11
CA TYR A 279 6.77 -30.93 27.51
C TYR A 279 7.04 -29.44 27.43
N ALA A 280 8.31 -29.06 27.36
CA ALA A 280 8.68 -27.66 27.15
C ALA A 280 8.18 -27.14 25.80
N ARG A 281 7.63 -25.92 25.79
CA ARG A 281 7.20 -25.22 24.56
C ARG A 281 8.36 -24.97 23.59
N GLY A 282 8.04 -24.49 22.38
CA GLY A 282 9.01 -24.06 21.39
C GLY A 282 9.64 -25.19 20.58
N LEU A 283 8.96 -26.32 20.43
CA LEU A 283 9.35 -27.35 19.47
C LEU A 283 9.24 -26.85 18.03
N VAL A 284 8.20 -26.06 17.76
CA VAL A 284 8.11 -25.23 16.56
C VAL A 284 8.16 -23.77 17.01
N ARG A 285 9.11 -22.99 16.49
CA ARG A 285 9.36 -21.62 16.93
C ARG A 285 9.93 -20.74 15.83
N TYR A 286 9.90 -19.43 16.02
CA TYR A 286 10.72 -18.54 15.22
C TYR A 286 12.18 -18.64 15.64
N SER A 287 13.04 -18.92 14.68
CA SER A 287 14.50 -18.99 14.88
C SER A 287 15.21 -18.75 13.54
N THR A 288 16.54 -18.72 13.57
CA THR A 288 17.37 -18.68 12.37
C THR A 288 18.09 -20.03 12.22
N GLN A 289 18.50 -20.39 11.00
CA GLN A 289 19.25 -21.63 10.76
C GLN A 289 20.51 -21.67 11.63
N ASN A 290 21.31 -20.60 11.62
CA ASN A 290 22.52 -20.50 12.45
C ASN A 290 22.23 -20.61 13.94
N ALA A 291 21.09 -20.09 14.43
CA ALA A 291 20.71 -20.20 15.82
C ALA A 291 20.32 -21.65 16.22
N MET A 292 19.72 -22.38 15.31
CA MET A 292 19.42 -23.82 15.53
C MET A 292 20.71 -24.62 15.56
N ASP A 293 21.59 -24.44 14.58
CA ASP A 293 22.82 -25.22 14.46
C ASP A 293 23.80 -24.94 15.61
N ASN A 294 23.87 -23.68 16.08
CA ASN A 294 24.80 -23.27 17.14
C ASN A 294 24.15 -23.10 18.52
N LYS A 295 22.87 -23.47 18.68
CA LYS A 295 22.11 -23.39 19.95
C LYS A 295 22.15 -21.99 20.58
N TRP A 296 21.98 -20.93 19.77
CA TRP A 296 22.05 -19.56 20.25
C TRP A 296 20.89 -19.20 21.18
N THR A 297 21.22 -18.35 22.13
CA THR A 297 20.22 -17.72 22.99
C THR A 297 19.46 -16.63 22.22
N PRO A 298 18.24 -16.25 22.66
CA PRO A 298 17.50 -15.14 22.04
C PRO A 298 18.29 -13.84 21.93
N ALA A 299 19.15 -13.53 22.93
CA ALA A 299 20.01 -12.34 22.90
C ALA A 299 21.03 -12.38 21.75
N GLN A 300 21.63 -13.54 21.50
CA GLN A 300 22.58 -13.72 20.39
C GLN A 300 21.87 -13.60 19.01
N ILE A 301 20.64 -14.10 18.90
CA ILE A 301 19.83 -13.91 17.68
C ILE A 301 19.60 -12.42 17.43
N TRP A 302 19.21 -11.64 18.47
CA TRP A 302 19.02 -10.20 18.36
C TRP A 302 20.31 -9.45 17.98
N GLN A 303 21.46 -9.83 18.49
CA GLN A 303 22.75 -9.23 18.08
C GLN A 303 23.04 -9.47 16.59
N ARG A 304 22.68 -10.64 16.06
CA ARG A 304 22.86 -10.96 14.64
C ARG A 304 21.92 -10.19 13.71
N LEU A 305 20.82 -9.62 14.22
CA LEU A 305 20.00 -8.70 13.42
C LEU A 305 20.76 -7.44 13.02
N MET A 306 21.83 -7.06 13.75
CA MET A 306 22.68 -5.89 13.41
C MET A 306 23.83 -6.23 12.45
N ARG A 307 23.68 -7.29 11.66
CA ARG A 307 24.69 -7.69 10.66
C ARG A 307 24.84 -6.65 9.53
N PRO A 308 26.00 -6.58 8.85
CA PRO A 308 26.30 -5.53 7.85
C PRO A 308 25.23 -5.40 6.76
N ARG A 309 24.67 -6.51 6.29
CA ARG A 309 23.60 -6.50 5.27
C ARG A 309 22.38 -5.70 5.74
N ILE A 310 21.92 -5.91 6.97
CA ILE A 310 20.77 -5.21 7.54
C ILE A 310 21.10 -3.73 7.77
N GLN A 311 22.30 -3.43 8.26
CA GLN A 311 22.74 -2.05 8.47
C GLN A 311 22.76 -1.26 7.14
N ILE A 312 23.29 -1.84 6.06
CA ILE A 312 23.31 -1.20 4.74
C ILE A 312 21.88 -0.94 4.24
N TYR A 313 20.98 -1.93 4.30
CA TYR A 313 19.61 -1.75 3.87
C TYR A 313 18.86 -0.69 4.70
N THR A 314 19.08 -0.70 6.02
CA THR A 314 18.49 0.30 6.92
C THR A 314 19.03 1.70 6.59
N MET A 315 20.35 1.85 6.38
CA MET A 315 20.97 3.13 6.04
C MET A 315 20.44 3.69 4.72
N ILE A 316 20.31 2.85 3.69
CA ILE A 316 19.74 3.26 2.40
C ILE A 316 18.28 3.67 2.57
N LEU A 317 17.47 2.87 3.27
CA LEU A 317 16.06 3.17 3.52
C LEU A 317 15.90 4.50 4.27
N VAL A 318 16.68 4.71 5.33
CA VAL A 318 16.66 5.95 6.11
C VAL A 318 17.08 7.14 5.25
N ALA A 319 18.17 7.01 4.48
CA ALA A 319 18.67 8.07 3.61
C ALA A 319 17.61 8.50 2.56
N VAL A 320 16.98 7.53 1.90
CA VAL A 320 15.91 7.81 0.91
C VAL A 320 14.69 8.42 1.59
N THR A 321 14.29 7.91 2.75
CA THR A 321 13.14 8.44 3.51
C THR A 321 13.38 9.87 3.97
N VAL A 322 14.56 10.15 4.55
CA VAL A 322 14.94 11.51 4.98
C VAL A 322 15.03 12.43 3.77
N GLY A 323 15.63 12.00 2.67
CA GLY A 323 15.69 12.77 1.44
C GLY A 323 14.29 13.12 0.90
N LEU A 324 13.35 12.18 0.92
CA LEU A 324 11.96 12.42 0.53
C LEU A 324 11.26 13.43 1.45
N LEU A 325 11.40 13.27 2.78
CA LEU A 325 10.79 14.17 3.76
C LEU A 325 11.36 15.58 3.67
N VAL A 326 12.68 15.73 3.51
CA VAL A 326 13.32 17.03 3.30
C VAL A 326 12.84 17.66 1.99
N SER A 327 12.81 16.92 0.90
CA SER A 327 12.29 17.41 -0.38
C SER A 327 10.84 17.86 -0.27
N LEU A 328 10.01 17.13 0.49
CA LEU A 328 8.61 17.48 0.70
C LEU A 328 8.46 18.74 1.58
N SER A 329 9.32 18.92 2.59
CA SER A 329 9.30 20.11 3.46
C SER A 329 9.81 21.37 2.77
N LEU A 330 10.70 21.23 1.79
CA LEU A 330 11.25 22.33 0.98
C LEU A 330 10.42 22.61 -0.29
N ARG A 331 9.31 21.90 -0.46
CA ARG A 331 8.44 22.05 -1.64
C ARG A 331 7.73 23.39 -1.61
N THR A 332 7.75 24.12 -2.74
CA THR A 332 6.93 25.31 -2.92
C THR A 332 5.43 24.96 -2.89
N PRO A 333 4.58 25.72 -2.20
CA PRO A 333 3.16 25.41 -2.03
C PRO A 333 2.33 25.71 -3.27
N PHE A 334 2.94 26.07 -4.39
CA PHE A 334 2.25 26.24 -5.66
C PHE A 334 3.16 25.86 -6.85
N LYS A 335 2.52 25.55 -7.97
CA LYS A 335 3.20 25.24 -9.23
C LYS A 335 2.58 26.03 -10.37
N VAL A 336 3.37 26.22 -11.42
CA VAL A 336 2.95 26.94 -12.62
C VAL A 336 3.41 26.16 -13.85
N ASP A 337 2.49 25.95 -14.79
CA ASP A 337 2.82 25.47 -16.12
C ASP A 337 2.56 26.59 -17.12
N VAL A 338 3.52 26.84 -18.02
CA VAL A 338 3.40 27.85 -19.07
C VAL A 338 3.42 27.18 -20.42
N VAL A 339 2.32 27.29 -21.13
CA VAL A 339 2.17 26.76 -22.49
C VAL A 339 1.94 27.92 -23.45
N ARG A 340 2.82 28.08 -24.42
CA ARG A 340 2.60 29.08 -25.48
C ARG A 340 1.46 28.63 -26.40
N ASP A 341 0.56 29.56 -26.76
CA ASP A 341 -0.46 29.29 -27.77
C ASP A 341 0.22 29.12 -29.14
N ARG A 342 -0.12 28.02 -29.80
CA ARG A 342 0.42 27.69 -31.14
C ARG A 342 -0.53 27.99 -32.27
N SER A 343 -1.73 28.46 -31.99
CA SER A 343 -2.73 28.83 -33.03
C SER A 343 -2.28 30.05 -33.84
N THR A 344 -1.60 30.99 -33.15
CA THR A 344 -0.94 32.13 -33.78
C THR A 344 0.50 32.21 -33.26
N LEU A 345 1.46 32.33 -34.18
CA LEU A 345 2.88 32.42 -33.77
C LEU A 345 3.16 33.75 -33.06
N SER A 346 2.65 34.83 -33.63
CA SER A 346 2.69 36.19 -33.11
C SER A 346 1.70 37.07 -33.91
N ARG A 347 1.26 38.15 -33.33
CA ARG A 347 0.40 39.14 -34.02
C ARG A 347 0.88 40.55 -33.74
N ILE A 348 0.71 41.42 -34.71
CA ILE A 348 0.92 42.86 -34.54
C ILE A 348 -0.39 43.45 -34.02
N THR A 349 -0.31 44.17 -32.93
CA THR A 349 -1.47 44.87 -32.32
C THR A 349 -1.71 46.22 -33.02
N GLU A 350 -2.90 46.80 -32.82
CA GLU A 350 -3.24 48.14 -33.31
C GLU A 350 -2.33 49.24 -32.74
N TYR A 351 -1.68 48.96 -31.61
CA TYR A 351 -0.74 49.88 -30.94
C TYR A 351 0.70 49.78 -31.45
N GLY A 352 0.95 49.00 -32.49
CA GLY A 352 2.29 48.82 -33.05
C GLY A 352 3.22 47.97 -32.17
N THR A 353 2.67 47.08 -31.37
CA THR A 353 3.43 46.10 -30.60
C THR A 353 3.28 44.72 -31.20
N LEU A 354 4.27 43.87 -30.95
CA LEU A 354 4.25 42.45 -31.32
C LEU A 354 3.82 41.64 -30.12
N GLU A 355 2.72 40.92 -30.19
CA GLU A 355 2.10 40.17 -29.11
C GLU A 355 2.28 38.64 -29.31
N ASN A 356 2.63 37.95 -28.21
CA ASN A 356 2.54 36.50 -28.11
C ASN A 356 1.57 36.12 -26.97
N VAL A 357 0.79 35.06 -27.20
CA VAL A 357 -0.22 34.58 -26.23
C VAL A 357 0.26 33.32 -25.54
N TYR A 358 0.07 33.28 -24.24
CA TYR A 358 0.42 32.13 -23.39
C TYR A 358 -0.79 31.70 -22.55
N ARG A 359 -0.86 30.40 -22.29
CA ARG A 359 -1.78 29.82 -21.31
C ARG A 359 -0.97 29.42 -20.12
N LEU A 360 -1.28 30.00 -18.97
CA LEU A 360 -0.66 29.63 -17.71
C LEU A 360 -1.67 28.88 -16.85
N GLN A 361 -1.21 27.77 -16.26
CA GLN A 361 -1.94 27.09 -15.21
C GLN A 361 -1.23 27.35 -13.88
N ILE A 362 -1.88 28.03 -12.96
CA ILE A 362 -1.41 28.22 -11.60
C ILE A 362 -2.13 27.19 -10.72
N MET A 363 -1.36 26.37 -10.03
CA MET A 363 -1.84 25.28 -9.18
C MET A 363 -1.52 25.63 -7.73
N ASN A 364 -2.54 26.05 -6.98
CA ASN A 364 -2.42 26.34 -5.56
C ASN A 364 -2.50 25.02 -4.76
N ALA A 365 -1.41 24.61 -4.11
CA ALA A 365 -1.37 23.45 -3.24
C ALA A 365 -1.61 23.78 -1.76
N ALA A 366 -1.82 25.06 -1.43
CA ALA A 366 -2.17 25.49 -0.08
C ALA A 366 -3.66 25.32 0.21
N GLU A 367 -4.00 25.22 1.48
CA GLU A 367 -5.39 25.10 1.96
C GLU A 367 -6.11 26.46 2.04
N ASN A 368 -5.43 27.56 1.68
CA ASN A 368 -5.98 28.93 1.69
C ASN A 368 -6.00 29.48 0.26
N ALA A 369 -6.96 30.36 -0.03
CA ALA A 369 -6.96 31.14 -1.26
C ALA A 369 -5.73 32.04 -1.31
N GLN A 370 -5.02 32.06 -2.45
CA GLN A 370 -3.77 32.79 -2.61
C GLN A 370 -3.83 33.67 -3.86
N THR A 371 -3.35 34.90 -3.74
CA THR A 371 -3.20 35.83 -4.88
C THR A 371 -1.76 35.76 -5.36
N TYR A 372 -1.61 35.63 -6.66
CA TYR A 372 -0.31 35.53 -7.34
C TYR A 372 -0.09 36.75 -8.25
N ARG A 373 1.10 37.32 -8.18
CA ARG A 373 1.55 38.39 -9.08
C ARG A 373 2.42 37.80 -10.18
N LEU A 374 2.11 38.17 -11.42
CA LEU A 374 2.77 37.71 -12.64
C LEU A 374 3.70 38.78 -13.18
N SER A 375 4.91 38.45 -13.51
CA SER A 375 5.87 39.29 -14.22
C SER A 375 6.60 38.51 -15.31
N VAL A 376 7.14 39.20 -16.31
CA VAL A 376 7.90 38.59 -17.42
C VAL A 376 9.22 39.34 -17.62
N LYS A 377 10.30 38.57 -17.87
CA LYS A 377 11.64 39.10 -18.09
C LYS A 377 12.28 38.41 -19.29
N GLY A 378 13.25 39.09 -19.95
CA GLY A 378 14.09 38.45 -20.97
C GLY A 378 14.28 39.25 -22.23
N LEU A 379 13.42 40.25 -22.53
CA LEU A 379 13.58 41.12 -23.73
C LEU A 379 13.42 42.60 -23.34
N PRO A 380 14.08 43.53 -24.07
CA PRO A 380 13.88 44.96 -23.87
C PRO A 380 12.42 45.37 -24.19
N GLY A 381 11.78 46.07 -23.26
CA GLY A 381 10.41 46.55 -23.45
C GLY A 381 9.31 45.48 -23.34
N LEU A 382 9.64 44.24 -22.98
CA LEU A 382 8.65 43.17 -22.78
C LEU A 382 7.73 43.48 -21.59
N LYS A 383 6.43 43.47 -21.84
CA LYS A 383 5.38 43.77 -20.85
C LYS A 383 4.23 42.75 -20.93
N ILE A 384 3.55 42.56 -19.82
CA ILE A 384 2.27 41.84 -19.75
C ILE A 384 1.17 42.86 -19.95
N THR A 385 0.23 42.60 -20.86
CA THR A 385 -0.91 43.47 -21.19
C THR A 385 -2.23 42.98 -20.59
N THR A 386 -2.25 41.83 -19.95
CA THR A 386 -3.39 41.30 -19.21
C THR A 386 -3.22 41.55 -17.69
N ASP A 387 -4.25 41.21 -16.92
CA ASP A 387 -4.18 41.32 -15.46
C ASP A 387 -2.95 40.56 -14.90
N THR A 388 -2.19 41.26 -14.09
CA THR A 388 -0.95 40.73 -13.48
C THR A 388 -1.18 40.10 -12.12
N GLU A 389 -2.37 40.21 -11.54
CA GLU A 389 -2.74 39.60 -10.26
C GLU A 389 -3.90 38.63 -10.43
N VAL A 390 -3.71 37.40 -9.94
CA VAL A 390 -4.68 36.32 -10.09
C VAL A 390 -4.89 35.62 -8.75
N MET A 391 -6.11 35.58 -8.27
CA MET A 391 -6.49 34.80 -7.10
C MET A 391 -6.83 33.37 -7.51
N VAL A 392 -6.30 32.40 -6.78
CA VAL A 392 -6.59 30.97 -6.96
C VAL A 392 -7.10 30.40 -5.63
N ASP A 393 -8.24 29.71 -5.69
CA ASP A 393 -8.90 29.12 -4.54
C ASP A 393 -8.05 28.01 -3.89
N PRO A 394 -8.36 27.62 -2.64
CA PRO A 394 -7.66 26.57 -1.92
C PRO A 394 -7.64 25.25 -2.71
N ALA A 395 -6.49 24.60 -2.78
CA ALA A 395 -6.30 23.31 -3.46
C ALA A 395 -6.86 23.27 -4.89
N GLN A 396 -6.90 24.41 -5.58
CA GLN A 396 -7.44 24.57 -6.94
C GLN A 396 -6.34 24.88 -7.96
N ALA A 397 -6.63 24.60 -9.23
CA ALA A 397 -5.81 25.01 -10.34
C ALA A 397 -6.64 25.95 -11.24
N ARG A 398 -6.05 27.07 -11.67
CA ARG A 398 -6.71 28.06 -12.52
C ARG A 398 -5.91 28.27 -13.80
N TRP A 399 -6.58 28.14 -14.93
CA TRP A 399 -6.03 28.51 -16.22
C TRP A 399 -6.28 29.98 -16.50
N ILE A 400 -5.25 30.70 -16.95
CA ILE A 400 -5.31 32.09 -17.38
C ILE A 400 -4.68 32.24 -18.75
N VAL A 401 -5.21 33.16 -19.53
CA VAL A 401 -4.61 33.58 -20.80
C VAL A 401 -3.80 34.84 -20.55
N LEU A 402 -2.50 34.77 -20.78
CA LEU A 402 -1.58 35.88 -20.62
C LEU A 402 -1.07 36.34 -21.97
N ARG A 403 -1.09 37.66 -22.19
CA ARG A 403 -0.57 38.31 -23.37
C ARG A 403 0.67 39.09 -23.01
N ALA A 404 1.74 38.83 -23.73
CA ALA A 404 3.00 39.53 -23.57
C ALA A 404 3.36 40.22 -24.90
N ASP A 405 3.73 41.48 -24.87
CA ASP A 405 4.05 42.27 -26.01
C ASP A 405 5.38 43.02 -25.91
N VAL A 406 5.97 43.28 -27.07
CA VAL A 406 7.22 44.02 -27.25
C VAL A 406 7.00 45.07 -28.32
N PRO A 407 7.57 46.27 -28.23
CA PRO A 407 7.49 47.27 -29.31
C PRO A 407 8.01 46.69 -30.62
N TYR A 408 7.27 46.95 -31.73
CA TYR A 408 7.67 46.44 -33.05
C TYR A 408 9.05 47.00 -33.45
N GLY A 409 9.91 46.13 -33.97
CA GLY A 409 11.27 46.53 -34.37
C GLY A 409 12.31 46.65 -33.22
N SER A 410 11.92 46.47 -31.96
CA SER A 410 12.87 46.50 -30.81
C SER A 410 13.71 45.24 -30.63
N VAL A 411 13.33 44.17 -31.31
CA VAL A 411 13.96 42.84 -31.18
C VAL A 411 14.09 42.22 -32.59
N GLU A 412 15.20 41.58 -32.90
CA GLU A 412 15.44 40.86 -34.15
C GLU A 412 14.47 39.71 -34.37
N GLY A 413 14.21 39.36 -35.65
CA GLY A 413 13.37 38.23 -36.01
C GLY A 413 13.96 36.91 -35.53
N GLY A 414 13.16 36.09 -34.81
CA GLY A 414 13.62 34.81 -34.29
C GLY A 414 12.86 34.34 -33.04
N SER A 415 13.49 33.42 -32.33
CA SER A 415 12.96 32.81 -31.10
C SER A 415 13.80 33.24 -29.92
N HIS A 416 13.23 33.94 -29.00
CA HIS A 416 13.89 34.53 -27.85
C HIS A 416 13.43 33.88 -26.52
N LYS A 417 14.38 33.53 -25.65
CA LYS A 417 14.07 32.98 -24.33
C LYS A 417 13.52 34.07 -23.44
N ILE A 418 12.40 33.79 -22.79
CA ILE A 418 11.80 34.66 -21.79
C ILE A 418 11.54 33.84 -20.50
N MET A 419 11.37 34.52 -19.38
CA MET A 419 11.08 33.93 -18.09
C MET A 419 9.84 34.59 -17.50
N PHE A 420 8.86 33.78 -17.13
CA PHE A 420 7.74 34.21 -16.32
C PHE A 420 8.10 34.01 -14.86
N GLU A 421 7.96 35.04 -14.05
CA GLU A 421 8.16 35.01 -12.62
C GLU A 421 6.81 35.24 -11.95
N ILE A 422 6.39 34.26 -11.15
CA ILE A 422 5.11 34.21 -10.47
C ILE A 422 5.38 34.23 -8.97
N GLN A 423 4.94 35.26 -8.28
CA GLN A 423 5.16 35.46 -6.84
C GLN A 423 3.83 35.34 -6.10
N ALA A 424 3.81 34.58 -5.00
CA ALA A 424 2.68 34.52 -4.10
C ALA A 424 2.69 35.78 -3.20
N LEU A 425 1.61 36.57 -3.22
CA LEU A 425 1.51 37.79 -2.42
C LEU A 425 1.37 37.46 -0.93
N GLY A 426 2.17 38.13 -0.10
CA GLY A 426 2.20 37.86 1.35
C GLY A 426 3.19 36.80 1.81
N THR A 427 3.91 36.18 0.87
CA THR A 427 5.03 35.27 1.15
C THR A 427 6.21 35.64 0.25
N ASP A 428 7.41 35.14 0.59
CA ASP A 428 8.62 35.33 -0.24
C ASP A 428 8.76 34.27 -1.33
N GLU A 429 7.72 33.45 -1.54
CA GLU A 429 7.77 32.33 -2.46
C GLU A 429 7.48 32.77 -3.90
N PHE A 430 8.33 32.32 -4.81
CA PHE A 430 8.19 32.58 -6.24
C PHE A 430 8.57 31.35 -7.06
N VAL A 431 7.99 31.26 -8.25
CA VAL A 431 8.30 30.25 -9.26
C VAL A 431 8.70 30.93 -10.55
N VAL A 432 9.77 30.47 -11.18
CA VAL A 432 10.25 30.99 -12.48
C VAL A 432 10.11 29.89 -13.54
N GLU A 433 9.27 30.19 -14.55
CA GLU A 433 9.03 29.29 -15.66
C GLU A 433 9.62 29.84 -16.96
N LYS A 434 10.31 28.98 -17.71
CA LYS A 434 10.95 29.34 -18.98
C LYS A 434 9.96 29.19 -20.13
N SER A 435 9.94 30.18 -21.03
CA SER A 435 9.18 30.10 -22.26
C SER A 435 9.94 30.77 -23.41
N VAL A 436 9.28 30.90 -24.54
CA VAL A 436 9.87 31.45 -25.75
C VAL A 436 8.94 32.50 -26.36
N PHE A 437 9.48 33.67 -26.66
CA PHE A 437 8.83 34.72 -27.43
C PHE A 437 9.25 34.65 -28.88
N ILE A 438 8.30 34.64 -29.81
CA ILE A 438 8.58 34.56 -31.26
C ILE A 438 8.35 35.91 -31.88
N VAL A 439 9.38 36.36 -32.63
CA VAL A 439 9.36 37.51 -33.50
C VAL A 439 9.41 37.01 -34.95
N PRO A 440 8.41 37.31 -35.80
CA PRO A 440 8.46 36.91 -37.19
C PRO A 440 9.72 37.48 -37.89
N ARG A 441 10.24 36.70 -38.84
CA ARG A 441 11.36 37.15 -39.70
C ARG A 441 10.90 38.06 -40.80
#